data_58699388b1b50429be3a45378abf5e20
#
_entry.id   58699388b1b50429be3a45378abf5e20
#
_cell.length_a   1.000
_cell.length_b   1.000
_cell.length_c   1.000
_cell.angle_alpha   90.00
_cell.angle_beta   90.00
_cell.angle_gamma   90.00
#
_symmetry.space_group_name_H-M   'P 1'
#
loop_
_entity.id
_entity.type
_entity.pdbx_description
1 polymer ?
#
loop_
_entity_poly.entity_id
_entity_poly.type
_entity_poly.pdbx_seq_one_letter_code
_entity_poly.pdbx_strand_id
1 'polypeptide(L)'
;MKKTIRSARLAAIVGAALSAAAFTAPVAAQSKFITIGTGGVTGVYYAAGGAICRLVNKDRARHGIRCSVESTGGSVFNVNTIKAGELDFGFAQSDVQYNAVKGAGQFKDAGAWADERAVFSVHPEPFTVVARKEANVQSFADFKGKRFNVGNPGSGTRSSMEELLGALGWKMSDFGLAAELKADEHGPALCDGKIDGFFYAVGHPSANIQDPTTTCGAKLVSLTGPAVDKLLADKPYYARATIPAGLYPGNPQPTQTYGVLATVVTSAKVPADTVYQVVKAVFDNFDEFKKLHPALASLSPQNMVKDGLSAPLHEGALRYYREKGWVK
;
A
#
# COMPACT_ATOMS: atom_id res chain seq x y z
N MET A 1 -31.67 57.35 82.86
CA MET A 1 -31.56 58.73 82.28
C MET A 1 -30.80 58.65 80.94
N LYS A 2 -31.36 59.33 79.92
CA LYS A 2 -30.79 59.70 78.61
C LYS A 2 -30.79 58.61 77.57
N LYS A 3 -31.72 58.64 76.72
CA LYS A 3 -32.07 59.36 75.48
C LYS A 3 -31.38 58.79 74.24
N THR A 4 -32.17 58.08 73.54
CA THR A 4 -32.25 57.77 72.11
C THR A 4 -31.78 58.84 71.17
N ILE A 5 -31.10 58.46 70.05
CA ILE A 5 -31.32 59.05 68.73
C ILE A 5 -31.11 57.98 67.65
N ARG A 6 -32.16 57.82 66.86
CA ARG A 6 -32.22 57.00 65.62
C ARG A 6 -31.54 57.82 64.48
N SER A 7 -30.77 57.19 63.68
CA SER A 7 -30.42 57.72 62.36
C SER A 7 -30.58 56.59 61.33
N ALA A 8 -31.54 56.73 60.49
CA ALA A 8 -31.78 55.92 59.32
C ALA A 8 -30.74 56.26 58.27
N ARG A 9 -30.05 55.26 57.73
CA ARG A 9 -29.30 55.42 56.54
C ARG A 9 -29.88 54.54 55.44
N LEU A 10 -30.40 55.19 54.37
CA LEU A 10 -30.73 54.61 53.09
C LEU A 10 -29.44 53.96 52.49
N ALA A 11 -29.50 52.66 52.21
CA ALA A 11 -28.51 52.02 51.39
C ALA A 11 -29.06 51.91 49.98
N ALA A 12 -28.43 52.62 49.02
CA ALA A 12 -28.69 52.51 47.61
C ALA A 12 -28.04 51.19 47.08
N ILE A 13 -28.89 50.30 46.55
CA ILE A 13 -28.40 49.09 45.89
C ILE A 13 -28.07 49.46 44.44
N VAL A 14 -26.76 49.56 44.14
CA VAL A 14 -26.28 49.61 42.75
C VAL A 14 -26.12 48.20 42.25
N GLY A 15 -27.05 47.75 41.40
CA GLY A 15 -26.99 46.49 40.70
C GLY A 15 -25.96 46.52 39.58
N ALA A 16 -24.80 45.90 39.78
CA ALA A 16 -23.84 45.66 38.73
C ALA A 16 -24.25 44.40 37.95
N ALA A 17 -24.83 44.59 36.78
CA ALA A 17 -25.05 43.49 35.82
C ALA A 17 -23.70 43.09 35.21
N LEU A 18 -23.08 42.03 35.71
CA LEU A 18 -21.96 41.35 35.04
C LEU A 18 -22.49 40.58 33.82
N SER A 19 -22.38 41.16 32.63
CA SER A 19 -22.55 40.43 31.37
C SER A 19 -21.40 39.43 31.22
N ALA A 20 -21.63 38.15 31.52
CA ALA A 20 -20.73 37.06 31.22
C ALA A 20 -20.71 36.85 29.70
N ALA A 21 -19.81 37.50 29.01
CA ALA A 21 -19.46 37.14 27.63
C ALA A 21 -18.85 35.73 27.65
N ALA A 22 -19.62 34.72 27.32
CA ALA A 22 -19.13 33.37 27.10
C ALA A 22 -18.19 33.39 25.87
N PHE A 23 -16.90 33.49 26.10
CA PHE A 23 -15.91 33.20 25.08
C PHE A 23 -16.04 31.71 24.73
N THR A 24 -16.73 31.39 23.65
CA THR A 24 -16.66 30.08 23.03
C THR A 24 -15.27 29.98 22.39
N ALA A 25 -14.31 29.48 23.16
CA ALA A 25 -13.03 29.10 22.61
C ALA A 25 -13.30 28.07 21.47
N PRO A 26 -12.73 28.25 20.28
CA PRO A 26 -12.86 27.22 19.25
C PRO A 26 -12.31 25.94 19.85
N VAL A 27 -13.15 24.89 19.92
CA VAL A 27 -12.70 23.55 20.25
C VAL A 27 -11.67 23.19 19.18
N ALA A 28 -10.41 23.22 19.54
CA ALA A 28 -9.34 22.76 18.66
C ALA A 28 -9.70 21.33 18.27
N ALA A 29 -10.00 21.09 17.00
CA ALA A 29 -10.29 19.76 16.51
C ALA A 29 -9.13 18.87 16.92
N GLN A 30 -9.42 17.85 17.73
CA GLN A 30 -8.42 16.91 18.21
C GLN A 30 -7.72 16.31 16.98
N SER A 31 -6.40 16.53 16.85
CA SER A 31 -5.66 16.06 15.69
C SER A 31 -5.73 14.53 15.67
N LYS A 32 -6.25 13.99 14.57
CA LYS A 32 -6.34 12.55 14.34
C LYS A 32 -5.10 12.10 13.59
N PHE A 33 -4.39 11.16 14.14
CA PHE A 33 -3.26 10.52 13.46
C PHE A 33 -3.76 9.32 12.69
N ILE A 34 -3.25 9.16 11.49
CA ILE A 34 -3.43 7.96 10.67
C ILE A 34 -2.08 7.48 10.15
N THR A 35 -1.94 6.17 10.05
CA THR A 35 -0.75 5.50 9.53
C THR A 35 -1.09 4.68 8.30
N ILE A 36 -0.17 4.67 7.33
CA ILE A 36 -0.27 3.85 6.11
C ILE A 36 0.92 2.89 6.10
N GLY A 37 0.65 1.59 6.27
CA GLY A 37 1.64 0.54 6.09
C GLY A 37 2.00 0.39 4.62
N THR A 38 3.28 0.26 4.32
CA THR A 38 3.80 0.23 2.95
C THR A 38 4.59 -1.06 2.67
N GLY A 39 5.84 -0.96 2.35
CA GLY A 39 6.83 -2.01 2.14
C GLY A 39 8.21 -1.45 2.42
N GLY A 40 9.25 -2.01 1.82
CA GLY A 40 10.61 -1.48 1.90
C GLY A 40 10.70 -0.05 1.34
N VAL A 41 11.61 0.76 1.88
CA VAL A 41 11.74 2.19 1.55
C VAL A 41 12.13 2.46 0.10
N THR A 42 12.77 1.50 -0.56
CA THR A 42 13.16 1.57 -1.98
C THR A 42 12.06 1.09 -2.93
N GLY A 43 10.96 0.55 -2.40
CA GLY A 43 9.81 0.09 -3.16
C GLY A 43 8.77 1.19 -3.45
N VAL A 44 7.93 0.96 -4.46
CA VAL A 44 6.93 1.95 -4.90
C VAL A 44 5.83 2.19 -3.86
N TYR A 45 5.50 1.22 -3.00
CA TYR A 45 4.52 1.41 -1.92
C TYR A 45 4.91 2.56 -0.98
N TYR A 46 6.18 2.63 -0.59
CA TYR A 46 6.64 3.68 0.32
C TYR A 46 6.52 5.07 -0.33
N ALA A 47 6.95 5.18 -1.59
CA ALA A 47 6.82 6.43 -2.35
C ALA A 47 5.35 6.84 -2.56
N ALA A 48 4.48 5.89 -2.93
CA ALA A 48 3.05 6.15 -3.15
C ALA A 48 2.32 6.49 -1.84
N GLY A 49 2.63 5.80 -0.74
CA GLY A 49 2.12 6.13 0.59
C GLY A 49 2.55 7.52 1.05
N GLY A 50 3.82 7.87 0.80
CA GLY A 50 4.34 9.22 1.04
C GLY A 50 3.60 10.28 0.23
N ALA A 51 3.28 9.99 -1.03
CA ALA A 51 2.49 10.87 -1.90
C ALA A 51 1.07 11.08 -1.34
N ILE A 52 0.39 10.01 -0.91
CA ILE A 52 -0.93 10.10 -0.26
C ILE A 52 -0.85 10.97 1.00
N CYS A 53 0.09 10.65 1.90
CA CYS A 53 0.24 11.40 3.16
C CYS A 53 0.59 12.88 2.93
N ARG A 54 1.41 13.19 1.93
CA ARG A 54 1.69 14.58 1.53
C ARG A 54 0.41 15.34 1.18
N LEU A 55 -0.46 14.75 0.37
CA LEU A 55 -1.72 15.37 -0.05
C LEU A 55 -2.72 15.48 1.11
N VAL A 56 -2.84 14.45 1.95
CA VAL A 56 -3.66 14.52 3.17
C VAL A 56 -3.17 15.63 4.09
N ASN A 57 -1.86 15.71 4.35
CA ASN A 57 -1.30 16.70 5.26
C ASN A 57 -1.39 18.15 4.74
N LYS A 58 -1.53 18.36 3.42
CA LYS A 58 -1.70 19.67 2.78
C LYS A 58 -2.95 20.39 3.33
N ASP A 59 -4.04 19.64 3.55
CA ASP A 59 -5.31 20.16 4.06
C ASP A 59 -5.53 19.90 5.56
N ARG A 60 -4.46 19.57 6.30
CA ARG A 60 -4.52 19.22 7.72
C ARG A 60 -5.25 20.24 8.59
N ALA A 61 -5.05 21.52 8.31
CA ALA A 61 -5.69 22.60 9.07
C ALA A 61 -7.23 22.55 8.98
N ARG A 62 -7.79 21.99 7.89
CA ARG A 62 -9.22 21.91 7.65
C ARG A 62 -9.87 20.69 8.30
N HIS A 63 -9.24 19.52 8.22
CA HIS A 63 -9.85 18.26 8.68
C HIS A 63 -9.17 17.63 9.91
N GLY A 64 -8.08 18.22 10.41
CA GLY A 64 -7.39 17.76 11.62
C GLY A 64 -6.58 16.47 11.47
N ILE A 65 -6.57 15.82 10.29
CA ILE A 65 -5.88 14.54 10.09
C ILE A 65 -4.40 14.76 9.79
N ARG A 66 -3.55 14.03 10.52
CA ARG A 66 -2.12 13.93 10.27
C ARG A 66 -1.78 12.52 9.81
N CYS A 67 -1.21 12.40 8.62
CA CYS A 67 -0.85 11.15 7.98
C CYS A 67 0.66 10.92 8.04
N SER A 68 1.07 9.68 8.35
CA SER A 68 2.44 9.19 8.27
C SER A 68 2.49 7.83 7.57
N VAL A 69 3.63 7.51 6.98
CA VAL A 69 3.88 6.20 6.37
C VAL A 69 4.79 5.38 7.25
N GLU A 70 4.58 4.06 7.22
CA GLU A 70 5.44 3.08 7.88
C GLU A 70 6.04 2.13 6.85
N SER A 71 7.36 1.92 6.92
CA SER A 71 8.02 0.85 6.20
C SER A 71 7.74 -0.48 6.90
N THR A 72 7.24 -1.45 6.15
CA THR A 72 6.76 -2.72 6.71
C THR A 72 7.29 -3.92 5.93
N GLY A 73 6.89 -5.12 6.36
CA GLY A 73 7.16 -6.36 5.64
C GLY A 73 6.38 -6.54 4.33
N GLY A 74 5.41 -5.66 4.02
CA GLY A 74 4.59 -5.72 2.81
C GLY A 74 3.16 -6.21 3.03
N SER A 75 2.52 -6.67 1.98
CA SER A 75 1.06 -6.83 1.89
C SER A 75 0.41 -7.65 2.99
N VAL A 76 0.92 -8.85 3.28
CA VAL A 76 0.34 -9.74 4.29
C VAL A 76 0.54 -9.16 5.69
N PHE A 77 1.70 -8.58 5.95
CA PHE A 77 1.97 -7.85 7.19
C PHE A 77 0.97 -6.72 7.38
N ASN A 78 0.79 -5.88 6.37
CA ASN A 78 -0.11 -4.72 6.43
C ASN A 78 -1.56 -5.16 6.71
N VAL A 79 -2.07 -6.14 5.99
CA VAL A 79 -3.43 -6.68 6.21
C VAL A 79 -3.61 -7.17 7.64
N ASN A 80 -2.65 -7.95 8.18
CA ASN A 80 -2.72 -8.45 9.54
C ASN A 80 -2.65 -7.32 10.59
N THR A 81 -1.83 -6.31 10.36
CA THR A 81 -1.64 -5.17 11.27
C THR A 81 -2.86 -4.24 11.25
N ILE A 82 -3.52 -4.06 10.10
CA ILE A 82 -4.82 -3.36 10.01
C ILE A 82 -5.91 -4.18 10.74
N LYS A 83 -5.93 -5.50 10.57
CA LYS A 83 -6.87 -6.39 11.28
C LYS A 83 -6.70 -6.30 12.80
N ALA A 84 -5.47 -6.15 13.28
CA ALA A 84 -5.14 -5.95 14.70
C ALA A 84 -5.49 -4.54 15.20
N GLY A 85 -5.74 -3.57 14.30
CA GLY A 85 -6.04 -2.17 14.65
C GLY A 85 -4.79 -1.32 14.93
N GLU A 86 -3.62 -1.77 14.51
CA GLU A 86 -2.34 -1.08 14.71
C GLU A 86 -1.95 -0.19 13.51
N LEU A 87 -2.56 -0.43 12.33
CA LEU A 87 -2.51 0.44 11.16
C LEU A 87 -3.92 0.84 10.76
N ASP A 88 -4.09 2.08 10.27
CA ASP A 88 -5.37 2.53 9.73
C ASP A 88 -5.56 2.11 8.26
N PHE A 89 -4.50 2.20 7.48
CA PHE A 89 -4.45 1.86 6.06
C PHE A 89 -3.20 1.05 5.75
N GLY A 90 -3.21 0.37 4.62
CA GLY A 90 -2.02 -0.32 4.12
C GLY A 90 -2.09 -0.57 2.63
N PHE A 91 -0.91 -0.71 2.03
CA PHE A 91 -0.82 -1.25 0.69
C PHE A 91 -0.89 -2.76 0.73
N ALA A 92 -1.67 -3.33 -0.17
CA ALA A 92 -1.76 -4.76 -0.39
C ALA A 92 -1.87 -5.06 -1.89
N GLN A 93 -1.19 -6.12 -2.32
CA GLN A 93 -1.40 -6.69 -3.64
C GLN A 93 -2.86 -7.17 -3.77
N SER A 94 -3.44 -7.10 -4.96
CA SER A 94 -4.83 -7.51 -5.20
C SER A 94 -5.09 -9.00 -4.95
N ASP A 95 -4.09 -9.87 -5.13
CA ASP A 95 -4.14 -11.28 -4.76
C ASP A 95 -4.17 -11.48 -3.24
N VAL A 96 -3.38 -10.71 -2.49
CA VAL A 96 -3.36 -10.74 -1.01
C VAL A 96 -4.68 -10.23 -0.46
N GLN A 97 -5.22 -9.12 -1.00
CA GLN A 97 -6.55 -8.60 -0.65
C GLN A 97 -7.63 -9.68 -0.90
N TYR A 98 -7.62 -10.31 -2.08
CA TYR A 98 -8.56 -11.38 -2.40
C TYR A 98 -8.48 -12.53 -1.40
N ASN A 99 -7.27 -13.00 -1.11
CA ASN A 99 -7.03 -14.11 -0.20
C ASN A 99 -7.46 -13.79 1.24
N ALA A 100 -7.26 -12.55 1.70
CA ALA A 100 -7.68 -12.12 3.03
C ALA A 100 -9.21 -12.09 3.17
N VAL A 101 -9.91 -11.52 2.19
CA VAL A 101 -11.38 -11.49 2.17
C VAL A 101 -11.98 -12.89 2.11
N LYS A 102 -11.34 -13.81 1.36
CA LYS A 102 -11.83 -15.18 1.17
C LYS A 102 -11.36 -16.19 2.22
N GLY A 103 -10.39 -15.82 3.08
CA GLY A 103 -9.74 -16.79 3.97
C GLY A 103 -9.00 -17.88 3.18
N ALA A 104 -8.29 -17.48 2.13
CA ALA A 104 -7.56 -18.38 1.24
C ALA A 104 -6.05 -18.13 1.31
N GLY A 105 -5.27 -18.99 0.64
CA GLY A 105 -3.81 -18.85 0.62
C GLY A 105 -3.23 -18.77 2.04
N GLN A 106 -2.42 -17.78 2.28
CA GLN A 106 -1.77 -17.52 3.59
C GLN A 106 -2.75 -17.15 4.72
N PHE A 107 -4.02 -16.86 4.41
CA PHE A 107 -5.05 -16.57 5.42
C PHE A 107 -5.96 -17.77 5.72
N LYS A 108 -5.67 -18.95 5.18
CA LYS A 108 -6.51 -20.14 5.32
C LYS A 108 -6.76 -20.49 6.78
N ASP A 109 -5.74 -20.46 7.62
CA ASP A 109 -5.84 -20.81 9.03
C ASP A 109 -6.50 -19.69 9.87
N ALA A 110 -6.30 -18.43 9.48
CA ALA A 110 -6.89 -17.26 10.14
C ALA A 110 -8.35 -17.02 9.75
N GLY A 111 -8.83 -17.68 8.67
CA GLY A 111 -10.15 -17.48 8.09
C GLY A 111 -10.36 -16.16 7.37
N ALA A 112 -11.52 -16.00 6.76
CA ALA A 112 -11.90 -14.79 6.03
C ALA A 112 -11.96 -13.56 6.94
N TRP A 113 -11.43 -12.44 6.44
CA TRP A 113 -11.54 -11.17 7.16
C TRP A 113 -12.66 -10.30 6.57
N ALA A 114 -13.85 -10.40 7.15
CA ALA A 114 -15.07 -9.73 6.67
C ALA A 114 -15.03 -8.19 6.80
N ASP A 115 -14.18 -7.64 7.69
CA ASP A 115 -14.05 -6.20 7.91
C ASP A 115 -13.04 -5.53 6.96
N GLU A 116 -12.34 -6.28 6.11
CA GLU A 116 -11.47 -5.67 5.10
C GLU A 116 -12.28 -4.79 4.14
N ARG A 117 -11.76 -3.62 3.85
CA ARG A 117 -12.35 -2.69 2.88
C ARG A 117 -11.28 -2.20 1.91
N ALA A 118 -11.64 -2.22 0.63
CA ALA A 118 -10.87 -1.56 -0.40
C ALA A 118 -11.10 -0.03 -0.35
N VAL A 119 -10.04 0.72 -0.62
CA VAL A 119 -10.14 2.17 -0.80
C VAL A 119 -10.03 2.48 -2.29
N PHE A 120 -8.90 2.23 -2.91
CA PHE A 120 -8.68 2.31 -4.37
C PHE A 120 -7.48 1.44 -4.78
N SER A 121 -7.39 1.10 -6.07
CA SER A 121 -6.16 0.52 -6.62
C SER A 121 -5.18 1.63 -7.04
N VAL A 122 -3.93 1.25 -7.20
CA VAL A 122 -2.86 2.18 -7.56
C VAL A 122 -2.18 1.68 -8.84
N HIS A 123 -0.92 1.36 -8.82
CA HIS A 123 -0.15 0.97 -10.00
C HIS A 123 -0.20 -0.55 -10.25
N PRO A 124 0.02 -1.00 -11.50
CA PRO A 124 0.27 -2.41 -11.77
C PRO A 124 1.60 -2.84 -11.15
N GLU A 125 1.67 -4.11 -10.78
CA GLU A 125 2.84 -4.76 -10.22
C GLU A 125 3.20 -5.99 -11.04
N PRO A 126 3.88 -5.82 -12.18
CA PRO A 126 4.44 -6.92 -12.92
C PRO A 126 5.39 -7.74 -12.04
N PHE A 127 5.20 -9.04 -12.00
CA PHE A 127 6.12 -9.93 -11.29
C PHE A 127 7.46 -9.93 -12.01
N THR A 128 8.46 -9.43 -11.31
CA THR A 128 9.78 -9.15 -11.87
C THR A 128 10.76 -10.21 -11.38
N VAL A 129 11.29 -10.98 -12.30
CA VAL A 129 12.39 -11.92 -12.05
C VAL A 129 13.68 -11.26 -12.50
N VAL A 130 14.64 -11.17 -11.60
CA VAL A 130 15.96 -10.58 -11.85
C VAL A 130 17.03 -11.63 -11.64
N ALA A 131 17.91 -11.77 -12.61
CA ALA A 131 19.05 -12.68 -12.58
C ALA A 131 20.37 -11.93 -12.46
N ARG A 132 21.30 -12.45 -11.68
CA ARG A 132 22.70 -12.03 -11.73
C ARG A 132 23.28 -12.39 -13.09
N LYS A 133 24.04 -11.49 -13.69
CA LYS A 133 24.61 -11.66 -15.03
C LYS A 133 25.38 -13.00 -15.19
N GLU A 134 26.16 -13.36 -14.19
CA GLU A 134 27.03 -14.57 -14.20
C GLU A 134 26.23 -15.85 -13.89
N ALA A 135 24.99 -15.77 -13.51
CA ALA A 135 24.14 -16.94 -13.23
C ALA A 135 23.75 -17.71 -14.50
N ASN A 136 23.94 -17.09 -15.70
CA ASN A 136 23.64 -17.69 -17.01
C ASN A 136 22.21 -18.25 -17.10
N VAL A 137 21.21 -17.46 -16.64
CA VAL A 137 19.80 -17.81 -16.64
C VAL A 137 19.12 -17.24 -17.87
N GLN A 138 18.35 -18.06 -18.59
CA GLN A 138 17.55 -17.67 -19.75
C GLN A 138 16.04 -17.72 -19.45
N SER A 139 15.63 -18.60 -18.54
CA SER A 139 14.25 -18.82 -18.15
C SER A 139 14.12 -18.99 -16.63
N PHE A 140 12.90 -18.88 -16.11
CA PHE A 140 12.67 -19.13 -14.69
C PHE A 140 13.08 -20.55 -14.26
N ALA A 141 12.95 -21.53 -15.16
CA ALA A 141 13.30 -22.92 -14.88
C ALA A 141 14.80 -23.11 -14.53
N ASP A 142 15.66 -22.24 -15.04
CA ASP A 142 17.12 -22.30 -14.80
C ASP A 142 17.51 -21.93 -13.36
N PHE A 143 16.58 -21.44 -12.55
CA PHE A 143 16.83 -21.19 -11.13
C PHE A 143 16.73 -22.43 -10.24
N LYS A 144 16.29 -23.57 -10.79
CA LYS A 144 16.30 -24.82 -10.04
C LYS A 144 17.73 -25.17 -9.59
N GLY A 145 17.91 -25.43 -8.31
CA GLY A 145 19.24 -25.68 -7.70
C GLY A 145 20.11 -24.43 -7.48
N LYS A 146 19.66 -23.22 -7.87
CA LYS A 146 20.38 -21.97 -7.63
C LYS A 146 19.92 -21.29 -6.33
N ARG A 147 20.68 -20.28 -5.88
CA ARG A 147 20.34 -19.44 -4.74
C ARG A 147 19.37 -18.35 -5.20
N PHE A 148 18.12 -18.43 -4.76
CA PHE A 148 17.08 -17.55 -5.24
C PHE A 148 16.33 -16.89 -4.09
N ASN A 149 16.13 -15.56 -4.13
CA ASN A 149 15.32 -14.88 -3.15
C ASN A 149 13.83 -14.95 -3.53
N VAL A 150 13.06 -15.58 -2.66
CA VAL A 150 11.63 -15.83 -2.84
C VAL A 150 10.74 -14.79 -2.13
N GLY A 151 11.34 -13.76 -1.52
CA GLY A 151 10.67 -12.74 -0.73
C GLY A 151 10.59 -13.08 0.75
N ASN A 152 10.55 -12.05 1.59
CA ASN A 152 10.46 -12.19 3.04
C ASN A 152 9.10 -12.72 3.49
N PRO A 153 9.05 -13.45 4.61
CA PRO A 153 7.79 -13.81 5.27
C PRO A 153 6.92 -12.56 5.52
N GLY A 154 5.62 -12.68 5.29
CA GLY A 154 4.68 -11.56 5.44
C GLY A 154 4.62 -10.60 4.24
N SER A 155 5.42 -10.79 3.19
CA SER A 155 5.31 -10.02 1.96
C SER A 155 4.29 -10.63 0.99
N GLY A 156 3.69 -9.77 0.15
CA GLY A 156 2.88 -10.22 -0.97
C GLY A 156 3.73 -10.93 -2.04
N THR A 157 4.96 -10.48 -2.24
CA THR A 157 5.95 -11.14 -3.09
C THR A 157 6.12 -12.62 -2.74
N ARG A 158 6.29 -12.95 -1.45
CA ARG A 158 6.37 -14.34 -1.00
C ARG A 158 5.08 -15.11 -1.27
N SER A 159 3.93 -14.51 -1.02
CA SER A 159 2.63 -15.10 -1.28
C SER A 159 2.45 -15.48 -2.75
N SER A 160 2.72 -14.54 -3.66
CA SER A 160 2.62 -14.78 -5.11
C SER A 160 3.66 -15.78 -5.61
N MET A 161 4.88 -15.78 -5.01
CA MET A 161 5.91 -16.76 -5.32
C MET A 161 5.49 -18.18 -4.96
N GLU A 162 4.82 -18.37 -3.81
CA GLU A 162 4.29 -19.68 -3.39
C GLU A 162 3.21 -20.19 -4.35
N GLU A 163 2.33 -19.31 -4.85
CA GLU A 163 1.34 -19.67 -5.87
C GLU A 163 2.01 -20.09 -7.19
N LEU A 164 3.05 -19.35 -7.63
CA LEU A 164 3.81 -19.72 -8.82
C LEU A 164 4.49 -21.08 -8.68
N LEU A 165 5.16 -21.32 -7.54
CA LEU A 165 5.78 -22.63 -7.26
C LEU A 165 4.76 -23.76 -7.27
N GLY A 166 3.58 -23.54 -6.67
CA GLY A 166 2.48 -24.49 -6.71
C GLY A 166 2.04 -24.83 -8.15
N ALA A 167 1.92 -23.82 -9.02
CA ALA A 167 1.57 -24.01 -10.42
C ALA A 167 2.67 -24.73 -11.23
N LEU A 168 3.93 -24.52 -10.89
CA LEU A 168 5.09 -25.20 -11.48
C LEU A 168 5.30 -26.63 -10.95
N GLY A 169 4.60 -27.02 -9.87
CA GLY A 169 4.86 -28.25 -9.13
C GLY A 169 6.21 -28.23 -8.40
N TRP A 170 6.71 -27.04 -8.06
CA TRP A 170 7.96 -26.84 -7.34
C TRP A 170 7.73 -26.61 -5.87
N LYS A 171 8.78 -26.83 -5.08
CA LYS A 171 8.88 -26.52 -3.66
C LYS A 171 10.02 -25.55 -3.41
N MET A 172 10.05 -24.90 -2.24
CA MET A 172 11.19 -24.06 -1.83
C MET A 172 12.52 -24.83 -1.85
N SER A 173 12.49 -26.12 -1.52
CA SER A 173 13.67 -27.03 -1.57
C SER A 173 14.20 -27.35 -2.97
N ASP A 174 13.49 -26.96 -4.04
CA ASP A 174 13.99 -27.07 -5.41
C ASP A 174 15.04 -26.00 -5.76
N PHE A 175 15.11 -24.93 -4.96
CA PHE A 175 16.24 -24.00 -5.00
C PHE A 175 17.42 -24.54 -4.18
N GLY A 176 18.65 -24.23 -4.59
CA GLY A 176 19.84 -24.53 -3.78
C GLY A 176 19.86 -23.73 -2.46
N LEU A 177 19.29 -22.53 -2.51
CA LEU A 177 18.95 -21.69 -1.36
C LEU A 177 17.69 -20.89 -1.69
N ALA A 178 16.62 -21.08 -0.97
CA ALA A 178 15.47 -20.19 -0.98
C ALA A 178 15.73 -19.07 0.05
N ALA A 179 16.31 -17.95 -0.38
CA ALA A 179 16.56 -16.81 0.48
C ALA A 179 15.26 -16.04 0.73
N GLU A 180 15.13 -15.44 1.92
CA GLU A 180 13.94 -14.74 2.38
C GLU A 180 14.25 -13.26 2.70
N LEU A 181 15.06 -12.63 1.86
CA LEU A 181 15.52 -11.26 2.04
C LEU A 181 14.39 -10.26 1.80
N LYS A 182 14.41 -9.18 2.56
CA LYS A 182 13.52 -8.04 2.33
C LYS A 182 13.84 -7.34 1.01
N ALA A 183 12.91 -6.54 0.51
CA ALA A 183 13.05 -5.85 -0.75
C ALA A 183 14.31 -4.97 -0.84
N ASP A 184 14.71 -4.31 0.24
CA ASP A 184 15.87 -3.44 0.27
C ASP A 184 17.21 -4.20 0.30
N GLU A 185 17.17 -5.51 0.54
CA GLU A 185 18.37 -6.37 0.71
C GLU A 185 18.71 -7.17 -0.55
N HIS A 186 17.72 -7.48 -1.40
CA HIS A 186 17.91 -8.42 -2.50
C HIS A 186 18.82 -7.88 -3.62
N GLY A 187 18.75 -6.57 -3.94
CA GLY A 187 19.62 -5.95 -4.93
C GLY A 187 21.08 -6.00 -4.54
N PRO A 188 21.48 -5.51 -3.36
CA PRO A 188 22.84 -5.67 -2.83
C PRO A 188 23.29 -7.12 -2.76
N ALA A 189 22.45 -8.04 -2.24
CA ALA A 189 22.78 -9.46 -2.16
C ALA A 189 23.03 -10.11 -3.54
N LEU A 190 22.30 -9.65 -4.58
CA LEU A 190 22.50 -10.10 -5.95
C LEU A 190 23.88 -9.65 -6.48
N CYS A 191 24.20 -8.35 -6.31
CA CYS A 191 25.46 -7.79 -6.78
C CYS A 191 26.68 -8.37 -6.03
N ASP A 192 26.53 -8.66 -4.74
CA ASP A 192 27.53 -9.34 -3.91
C ASP A 192 27.69 -10.84 -4.26
N GLY A 193 26.88 -11.38 -5.17
CA GLY A 193 26.88 -12.79 -5.52
C GLY A 193 26.40 -13.73 -4.41
N LYS A 194 25.66 -13.24 -3.41
CA LYS A 194 25.05 -14.05 -2.34
C LYS A 194 23.82 -14.82 -2.82
N ILE A 195 23.11 -14.26 -3.81
CA ILE A 195 22.01 -14.90 -4.53
C ILE A 195 22.23 -14.82 -6.03
N ASP A 196 21.62 -15.72 -6.79
CA ASP A 196 21.73 -15.80 -8.24
C ASP A 196 20.56 -15.13 -8.95
N GLY A 197 19.47 -14.89 -8.22
CA GLY A 197 18.31 -14.17 -8.69
C GLY A 197 17.31 -13.89 -7.58
N PHE A 198 16.30 -13.10 -7.92
CA PHE A 198 15.17 -12.82 -7.03
C PHE A 198 13.87 -12.60 -7.80
N PHE A 199 12.77 -12.86 -7.12
CA PHE A 199 11.42 -12.53 -7.54
C PHE A 199 10.93 -11.32 -6.74
N TYR A 200 10.26 -10.37 -7.41
CA TYR A 200 9.70 -9.21 -6.75
C TYR A 200 8.43 -8.72 -7.44
N ALA A 201 7.35 -8.55 -6.68
CA ALA A 201 6.13 -7.88 -7.11
C ALA A 201 6.29 -6.38 -6.84
N VAL A 202 6.36 -5.57 -7.89
CA VAL A 202 6.63 -4.12 -7.74
C VAL A 202 6.14 -3.33 -8.94
N GLY A 203 5.73 -2.08 -8.69
CA GLY A 203 5.49 -1.10 -9.75
C GLY A 203 6.79 -0.64 -10.44
N HIS A 204 6.67 -0.22 -11.68
CA HIS A 204 7.80 0.23 -12.48
C HIS A 204 7.69 1.71 -12.89
N PRO A 205 8.84 2.44 -12.95
CA PRO A 205 10.19 2.03 -12.54
C PRO A 205 10.33 1.89 -11.02
N SER A 206 11.28 1.04 -10.59
CA SER A 206 11.58 0.79 -9.18
C SER A 206 13.09 0.84 -8.93
N ALA A 207 13.50 1.48 -7.84
CA ALA A 207 14.91 1.55 -7.44
C ALA A 207 15.50 0.15 -7.17
N ASN A 208 14.71 -0.75 -6.57
CA ASN A 208 15.13 -2.14 -6.32
C ASN A 208 15.56 -2.90 -7.60
N ILE A 209 15.07 -2.51 -8.76
CA ILE A 209 15.42 -3.09 -10.06
C ILE A 209 16.48 -2.23 -10.76
N GLN A 210 16.36 -0.91 -10.66
CA GLN A 210 17.29 0.04 -11.26
C GLN A 210 18.72 -0.15 -10.73
N ASP A 211 18.85 -0.27 -9.42
CA ASP A 211 20.16 -0.35 -8.76
C ASP A 211 20.96 -1.57 -9.21
N PRO A 212 20.49 -2.83 -9.12
CA PRO A 212 21.28 -3.97 -9.56
C PRO A 212 21.49 -4.02 -11.09
N THR A 213 20.55 -3.51 -11.90
CA THR A 213 20.75 -3.43 -13.35
C THR A 213 21.84 -2.42 -13.73
N THR A 214 21.98 -1.34 -12.98
CA THR A 214 23.01 -0.32 -13.17
C THR A 214 24.35 -0.76 -12.57
N THR A 215 24.34 -1.28 -11.33
CA THR A 215 25.54 -1.53 -10.55
C THR A 215 26.28 -2.79 -10.99
N CYS A 216 25.56 -3.89 -11.23
CA CYS A 216 26.15 -5.19 -11.54
C CYS A 216 25.58 -5.84 -12.81
N GLY A 217 24.91 -5.07 -13.65
CA GLY A 217 24.46 -5.53 -14.96
C GLY A 217 23.42 -6.65 -14.92
N ALA A 218 22.59 -6.67 -13.86
CA ALA A 218 21.53 -7.65 -13.68
C ALA A 218 20.57 -7.69 -14.87
N LYS A 219 19.97 -8.85 -15.13
CA LYS A 219 19.06 -9.08 -16.26
C LYS A 219 17.67 -9.41 -15.80
N LEU A 220 16.69 -8.87 -16.49
CA LEU A 220 15.28 -9.27 -16.33
C LEU A 220 15.05 -10.57 -17.08
N VAL A 221 14.28 -11.48 -16.46
CA VAL A 221 13.92 -12.79 -17.03
C VAL A 221 12.41 -12.83 -17.23
N SER A 222 11.97 -13.17 -18.45
CA SER A 222 10.54 -13.32 -18.74
C SER A 222 9.94 -14.46 -17.92
N LEU A 223 8.71 -14.24 -17.46
CA LEU A 223 7.95 -15.20 -16.67
C LEU A 223 6.67 -15.57 -17.42
N THR A 224 6.76 -16.61 -18.24
CA THR A 224 5.73 -17.09 -19.17
C THR A 224 5.68 -18.60 -19.18
N GLY A 225 4.71 -19.17 -19.90
CA GLY A 225 4.57 -20.60 -20.11
C GLY A 225 3.35 -21.20 -19.45
N PRO A 226 3.13 -22.55 -19.58
CA PRO A 226 1.89 -23.21 -19.20
C PRO A 226 1.44 -23.01 -17.75
N ALA A 227 2.40 -22.94 -16.81
CA ALA A 227 2.09 -22.68 -15.39
C ALA A 227 1.51 -21.28 -15.19
N VAL A 228 2.08 -20.26 -15.86
CA VAL A 228 1.57 -18.88 -15.83
C VAL A 228 0.21 -18.81 -16.53
N ASP A 229 0.04 -19.48 -17.67
CA ASP A 229 -1.23 -19.52 -18.40
C ASP A 229 -2.34 -20.15 -17.53
N LYS A 230 -2.01 -21.19 -16.77
CA LYS A 230 -2.92 -21.80 -15.81
C LYS A 230 -3.30 -20.82 -14.68
N LEU A 231 -2.33 -20.11 -14.09
CA LEU A 231 -2.60 -19.12 -13.06
C LEU A 231 -3.53 -18.00 -13.57
N LEU A 232 -3.29 -17.52 -14.79
CA LEU A 232 -4.13 -16.50 -15.44
C LEU A 232 -5.56 -16.97 -15.69
N ALA A 233 -5.74 -18.26 -15.97
CA ALA A 233 -7.08 -18.87 -16.17
C ALA A 233 -7.82 -19.10 -14.86
N ASP A 234 -7.11 -19.51 -13.80
CA ASP A 234 -7.70 -19.96 -12.54
C ASP A 234 -7.90 -18.81 -11.53
N LYS A 235 -7.16 -17.71 -11.66
CA LYS A 235 -7.06 -16.66 -10.65
C LYS A 235 -7.49 -15.30 -11.20
N PRO A 236 -8.60 -14.73 -10.71
CA PRO A 236 -9.18 -13.50 -11.28
C PRO A 236 -8.35 -12.24 -10.99
N TYR A 237 -7.40 -12.31 -10.09
CA TYR A 237 -6.54 -11.18 -9.70
C TYR A 237 -5.24 -11.07 -10.49
N TYR A 238 -4.93 -12.07 -11.34
CA TYR A 238 -3.76 -12.04 -12.21
C TYR A 238 -4.10 -11.54 -13.62
N ALA A 239 -3.19 -10.76 -14.19
CA ALA A 239 -3.26 -10.29 -15.56
C ALA A 239 -1.89 -10.39 -16.24
N ARG A 240 -1.87 -10.57 -17.58
CA ARG A 240 -0.63 -10.46 -18.34
C ARG A 240 -0.07 -9.05 -18.21
N ALA A 241 1.25 -8.97 -18.14
CA ALA A 241 1.97 -7.71 -18.01
C ALA A 241 3.25 -7.74 -18.84
N THR A 242 3.73 -6.55 -19.20
CA THR A 242 4.99 -6.38 -19.91
C THR A 242 5.78 -5.26 -19.23
N ILE A 243 7.03 -5.54 -18.86
CA ILE A 243 7.96 -4.50 -18.45
C ILE A 243 8.56 -3.92 -19.73
N PRO A 244 8.46 -2.60 -19.97
CA PRO A 244 8.89 -1.97 -21.22
C PRO A 244 10.36 -2.19 -21.55
N ALA A 245 10.63 -2.32 -22.84
CA ALA A 245 11.98 -2.38 -23.37
C ALA A 245 12.79 -1.14 -22.95
N GLY A 246 14.06 -1.36 -22.56
CA GLY A 246 14.99 -0.27 -22.23
C GLY A 246 14.66 0.50 -20.95
N LEU A 247 13.64 0.10 -20.20
CA LEU A 247 13.31 0.76 -18.92
C LEU A 247 14.47 0.66 -17.91
N TYR A 248 15.22 -0.41 -17.96
CA TYR A 248 16.37 -0.64 -17.10
C TYR A 248 17.64 -0.88 -17.92
N PRO A 249 18.82 -0.35 -17.49
CA PRO A 249 20.09 -0.53 -18.18
C PRO A 249 20.37 -1.99 -18.51
N GLY A 250 20.88 -2.24 -19.71
CA GLY A 250 21.26 -3.58 -20.16
C GLY A 250 20.10 -4.53 -20.48
N ASN A 251 18.83 -4.05 -20.45
CA ASN A 251 17.62 -4.80 -20.73
C ASN A 251 16.86 -4.19 -21.92
N PRO A 252 17.39 -4.35 -23.18
CA PRO A 252 16.86 -3.65 -24.36
C PRO A 252 15.56 -4.25 -24.90
N GLN A 253 15.16 -5.44 -24.46
CA GLN A 253 13.96 -6.13 -24.90
C GLN A 253 12.83 -6.00 -23.88
N PRO A 254 11.54 -6.03 -24.32
CA PRO A 254 10.44 -6.08 -23.40
C PRO A 254 10.45 -7.41 -22.63
N THR A 255 10.20 -7.36 -21.33
CA THR A 255 10.13 -8.56 -20.49
C THR A 255 8.66 -8.95 -20.30
N GLN A 256 8.28 -10.11 -20.84
CA GLN A 256 6.94 -10.65 -20.74
C GLN A 256 6.73 -11.31 -19.37
N THR A 257 5.64 -10.99 -18.70
CA THR A 257 5.32 -11.53 -17.38
C THR A 257 3.81 -11.47 -17.12
N TYR A 258 3.42 -11.67 -15.91
CA TYR A 258 2.07 -11.42 -15.38
C TYR A 258 2.19 -10.68 -14.05
N GLY A 259 1.08 -10.26 -13.49
CA GLY A 259 1.14 -9.52 -12.23
C GLY A 259 -0.22 -9.21 -11.66
N VAL A 260 -0.19 -8.35 -10.68
CA VAL A 260 -1.33 -7.89 -9.88
C VAL A 260 -1.43 -6.36 -9.92
N LEU A 261 -2.38 -5.81 -9.16
CA LEU A 261 -2.44 -4.38 -8.87
C LEU A 261 -2.07 -4.13 -7.41
N ALA A 262 -1.37 -3.04 -7.17
CA ALA A 262 -1.27 -2.45 -5.83
C ALA A 262 -2.63 -1.88 -5.44
N THR A 263 -3.07 -2.14 -4.22
CA THR A 263 -4.32 -1.59 -3.68
C THR A 263 -4.08 -0.94 -2.33
N VAL A 264 -4.88 0.06 -1.99
CA VAL A 264 -4.95 0.61 -0.65
C VAL A 264 -6.16 0.00 0.04
N VAL A 265 -5.90 -0.63 1.18
CA VAL A 265 -6.92 -1.30 1.99
C VAL A 265 -6.99 -0.70 3.39
N THR A 266 -8.10 -0.92 4.06
CA THR A 266 -8.40 -0.44 5.41
C THR A 266 -9.39 -1.38 6.09
N SER A 267 -9.74 -1.09 7.35
CA SER A 267 -10.81 -1.78 8.08
C SER A 267 -12.12 -1.02 8.01
N ALA A 268 -13.25 -1.73 7.99
CA ALA A 268 -14.57 -1.16 8.17
C ALA A 268 -14.72 -0.34 9.49
N LYS A 269 -13.81 -0.55 10.44
CA LYS A 269 -13.78 0.14 11.72
C LYS A 269 -13.17 1.55 11.64
N VAL A 270 -12.43 1.85 10.58
CA VAL A 270 -11.89 3.20 10.37
C VAL A 270 -13.06 4.14 10.04
N PRO A 271 -13.18 5.31 10.70
CA PRO A 271 -14.33 6.19 10.48
C PRO A 271 -14.48 6.66 9.04
N ALA A 272 -15.71 6.62 8.51
CA ALA A 272 -16.02 6.99 7.13
C ALA A 272 -15.50 8.38 6.74
N ASP A 273 -15.59 9.37 7.63
CA ASP A 273 -15.03 10.71 7.36
C ASP A 273 -13.51 10.70 7.16
N THR A 274 -12.79 9.85 7.90
CA THR A 274 -11.35 9.73 7.73
C THR A 274 -11.00 9.18 6.35
N VAL A 275 -11.63 8.08 5.96
CA VAL A 275 -11.41 7.48 4.63
C VAL A 275 -11.85 8.44 3.51
N TYR A 276 -12.98 9.13 3.69
CA TYR A 276 -13.43 10.17 2.76
C TYR A 276 -12.37 11.27 2.55
N GLN A 277 -11.76 11.78 3.62
CA GLN A 277 -10.73 12.82 3.50
C GLN A 277 -9.46 12.30 2.82
N VAL A 278 -9.05 11.06 3.06
CA VAL A 278 -7.91 10.44 2.35
C VAL A 278 -8.20 10.32 0.87
N VAL A 279 -9.36 9.79 0.50
CA VAL A 279 -9.80 9.65 -0.90
C VAL A 279 -9.89 11.01 -1.58
N LYS A 280 -10.54 11.97 -0.92
CA LYS A 280 -10.68 13.35 -1.42
C LYS A 280 -9.32 14.02 -1.65
N ALA A 281 -8.37 13.86 -0.73
CA ALA A 281 -7.04 14.43 -0.87
C ALA A 281 -6.32 13.90 -2.12
N VAL A 282 -6.44 12.62 -2.43
CA VAL A 282 -5.83 12.02 -3.61
C VAL A 282 -6.52 12.48 -4.90
N PHE A 283 -7.85 12.37 -4.98
CA PHE A 283 -8.56 12.58 -6.24
C PHE A 283 -8.83 14.06 -6.57
N ASP A 284 -8.96 14.94 -5.59
CA ASP A 284 -9.02 16.38 -5.84
C ASP A 284 -7.65 16.98 -6.24
N ASN A 285 -6.55 16.27 -5.94
CA ASN A 285 -5.20 16.65 -6.36
C ASN A 285 -4.58 15.60 -7.31
N PHE A 286 -5.41 14.99 -8.15
CA PHE A 286 -5.02 13.80 -8.92
C PHE A 286 -3.84 14.04 -9.86
N ASP A 287 -3.78 15.19 -10.54
CA ASP A 287 -2.66 15.55 -11.41
C ASP A 287 -1.35 15.78 -10.63
N GLU A 288 -1.44 16.30 -9.40
CA GLU A 288 -0.29 16.38 -8.50
C GLU A 288 0.12 14.97 -8.05
N PHE A 289 -0.83 14.12 -7.66
CA PHE A 289 -0.57 12.74 -7.25
C PHE A 289 0.23 11.95 -8.30
N LYS A 290 -0.19 12.01 -9.57
CA LYS A 290 0.49 11.33 -10.67
C LYS A 290 1.94 11.77 -10.88
N LYS A 291 2.28 13.00 -10.53
CA LYS A 291 3.63 13.56 -10.69
C LYS A 291 4.58 13.21 -9.55
N LEU A 292 4.06 12.66 -8.43
CA LEU A 292 4.88 12.38 -7.25
C LEU A 292 5.74 11.12 -7.38
N HIS A 293 5.40 10.22 -8.32
CA HIS A 293 6.25 9.07 -8.68
C HIS A 293 5.94 8.60 -10.11
N PRO A 294 6.94 8.22 -10.92
CA PRO A 294 6.72 7.79 -12.31
C PRO A 294 5.74 6.62 -12.46
N ALA A 295 5.72 5.66 -11.53
CA ALA A 295 4.79 4.54 -11.54
C ALA A 295 3.31 4.95 -11.40
N LEU A 296 3.03 6.21 -11.00
CA LEU A 296 1.69 6.75 -10.87
C LEU A 296 1.22 7.50 -12.13
N ALA A 297 2.10 7.73 -13.09
CA ALA A 297 1.85 8.62 -14.23
C ALA A 297 0.67 8.18 -15.12
N SER A 298 0.45 6.87 -15.25
CA SER A 298 -0.59 6.27 -16.11
C SER A 298 -1.94 6.05 -15.42
N LEU A 299 -2.08 6.42 -14.15
CA LEU A 299 -3.32 6.21 -13.39
C LEU A 299 -4.49 6.99 -13.97
N SER A 300 -5.68 6.40 -13.86
CA SER A 300 -6.97 7.06 -14.12
C SER A 300 -7.95 6.78 -12.97
N PRO A 301 -8.76 7.77 -12.56
CA PRO A 301 -9.71 7.58 -11.48
C PRO A 301 -10.67 6.41 -11.73
N GLN A 302 -11.12 6.25 -12.98
CA GLN A 302 -12.09 5.22 -13.37
C GLN A 302 -11.55 3.81 -13.14
N ASN A 303 -10.26 3.58 -13.38
CA ASN A 303 -9.62 2.29 -13.15
C ASN A 303 -9.34 2.08 -11.66
N MET A 304 -8.86 3.11 -10.97
CA MET A 304 -8.52 3.03 -9.54
C MET A 304 -9.70 2.64 -8.64
N VAL A 305 -10.93 2.95 -9.05
CA VAL A 305 -12.14 2.63 -8.25
C VAL A 305 -12.78 1.29 -8.61
N LYS A 306 -12.20 0.54 -9.55
CA LYS A 306 -12.76 -0.73 -10.05
C LYS A 306 -11.76 -1.88 -10.08
N ASP A 307 -10.58 -1.62 -10.66
CA ASP A 307 -9.66 -2.69 -11.03
C ASP A 307 -8.92 -3.22 -9.78
N GLY A 308 -8.79 -4.54 -9.67
CA GLY A 308 -8.05 -5.20 -8.58
C GLY A 308 -8.68 -5.12 -7.19
N LEU A 309 -9.92 -4.62 -7.06
CA LEU A 309 -10.61 -4.47 -5.79
C LEU A 309 -11.50 -5.67 -5.52
N SER A 310 -11.08 -6.55 -4.62
CA SER A 310 -11.81 -7.78 -4.23
C SER A 310 -12.60 -7.61 -2.93
N ALA A 311 -12.17 -6.72 -2.04
CA ALA A 311 -12.90 -6.35 -0.85
C ALA A 311 -14.02 -5.34 -1.21
N PRO A 312 -15.12 -5.30 -0.44
CA PRO A 312 -16.09 -4.21 -0.55
C PRO A 312 -15.41 -2.85 -0.36
N LEU A 313 -15.83 -1.85 -1.16
CA LEU A 313 -15.35 -0.49 -0.96
C LEU A 313 -15.75 0.05 0.42
N HIS A 314 -14.87 0.83 1.03
CA HIS A 314 -15.17 1.49 2.29
C HIS A 314 -16.25 2.56 2.09
N GLU A 315 -17.15 2.74 3.08
CA GLU A 315 -18.26 3.69 3.00
C GLU A 315 -17.78 5.13 2.71
N GLY A 316 -16.71 5.58 3.35
CA GLY A 316 -16.10 6.89 3.08
C GLY A 316 -15.58 7.05 1.66
N ALA A 317 -15.05 5.99 1.06
CA ALA A 317 -14.63 5.96 -0.33
C ALA A 317 -15.85 6.01 -1.26
N LEU A 318 -16.86 5.16 -1.00
CA LEU A 318 -18.11 5.13 -1.75
C LEU A 318 -18.81 6.49 -1.77
N ARG A 319 -18.83 7.21 -0.63
CA ARG A 319 -19.42 8.55 -0.55
C ARG A 319 -18.77 9.50 -1.56
N TYR A 320 -17.46 9.57 -1.57
CA TYR A 320 -16.73 10.41 -2.52
C TYR A 320 -16.96 9.98 -3.98
N TYR A 321 -16.94 8.68 -4.25
CA TYR A 321 -17.12 8.17 -5.61
C TYR A 321 -18.52 8.42 -6.16
N ARG A 322 -19.56 8.35 -5.30
CA ARG A 322 -20.93 8.74 -5.66
C ARG A 322 -21.06 10.23 -5.95
N GLU A 323 -20.43 11.09 -5.15
CA GLU A 323 -20.36 12.53 -5.40
C GLU A 323 -19.76 12.88 -6.76
N LYS A 324 -18.77 12.06 -7.22
CA LYS A 324 -18.14 12.21 -8.55
C LYS A 324 -18.90 11.48 -9.68
N GLY A 325 -19.92 10.70 -9.36
CA GLY A 325 -20.65 9.89 -10.36
C GLY A 325 -19.86 8.71 -10.90
N TRP A 326 -18.82 8.22 -10.20
CA TRP A 326 -17.99 7.11 -10.64
C TRP A 326 -18.54 5.73 -10.28
N VAL A 327 -19.37 5.68 -9.26
CA VAL A 327 -20.11 4.48 -8.81
C VAL A 327 -21.57 4.84 -8.55
N LYS A 328 -22.48 3.84 -8.65
CA LYS A 328 -23.91 4.01 -8.38
C LYS A 328 -24.23 4.01 -6.87
#